data_c6e00f9fd548cfcbcd6f174e6929fade
#
_entry.id   c6e00f9fd548cfcbcd6f174e6929fade
#
_cell.length_a   1.000
_cell.length_b   1.000
_cell.length_c   1.000
_cell.angle_alpha   90.00
_cell.angle_beta   90.00
_cell.angle_gamma   90.00
#
_symmetry.space_group_name_H-M   'P 1'
#
loop_
_entity.id
_entity.type
_entity.pdbx_description
1 polymer ?
#
loop_
_entity_poly.entity_id
_entity_poly.type
_entity_poly.pdbx_seq_one_letter_code
_entity_poly.pdbx_strand_id
1 'polypeptide(L)' 'MNKLEIKGDWNITKGKLKQKWATLTDDDLQYSEGKSDELFGRIQKRTGETREAIEKVIKEFFVASR' A
#
# COMPACT_ATOMS: atom_id res chain seq x y z
N MET A 1 7.72 7.18 -14.09
CA MET A 1 7.97 5.94 -13.38
C MET A 1 6.84 4.97 -13.60
N ASN A 2 7.17 3.76 -13.95
CA ASN A 2 6.14 2.82 -14.37
C ASN A 2 5.61 1.95 -13.26
N LYS A 3 6.31 1.90 -12.17
CA LYS A 3 5.83 1.13 -11.04
C LYS A 3 6.28 1.76 -9.75
N LEU A 4 5.46 1.56 -8.75
CA LEU A 4 5.74 2.05 -7.43
C LEU A 4 6.81 1.19 -6.78
N GLU A 5 7.87 1.82 -6.31
CA GLU A 5 8.88 1.13 -5.53
C GLU A 5 8.51 1.21 -4.07
N ILE A 6 8.33 0.06 -3.49
CA ILE A 6 8.03 -0.02 -2.07
C ILE A 6 9.33 -0.43 -1.38
N LYS A 7 9.96 0.53 -0.74
CA LYS A 7 11.27 0.33 -0.11
C LYS A 7 11.24 0.82 1.32
N GLY A 8 12.31 0.48 2.01
CA GLY A 8 12.49 0.95 3.36
C GLY A 8 11.52 0.29 4.29
N ASP A 9 10.91 1.08 5.12
CA ASP A 9 10.10 0.54 6.19
C ASP A 9 8.69 0.25 5.73
N TRP A 10 8.53 -0.87 5.06
CA TRP A 10 7.18 -1.30 4.72
C TRP A 10 6.30 -1.42 5.95
N ASN A 11 6.89 -1.76 7.09
CA ASN A 11 6.13 -1.87 8.33
C ASN A 11 5.48 -0.54 8.72
N ILE A 12 6.18 0.56 8.51
CA ILE A 12 5.61 1.88 8.80
C ILE A 12 4.48 2.19 7.83
N THR A 13 4.72 1.95 6.56
CA THR A 13 3.69 2.18 5.55
C THR A 13 2.47 1.31 5.81
N LYS A 14 2.69 0.07 6.19
CA LYS A 14 1.62 -0.85 6.50
C LYS A 14 0.77 -0.31 7.65
N GLY A 15 1.40 0.20 8.69
CA GLY A 15 0.68 0.78 9.80
C GLY A 15 -0.18 1.96 9.38
N LYS A 16 0.36 2.83 8.54
CA LYS A 16 -0.38 3.97 8.05
C LYS A 16 -1.58 3.55 7.19
N LEU A 17 -1.38 2.53 6.36
CA LEU A 17 -2.47 2.03 5.54
C LEU A 17 -3.60 1.45 6.38
N LYS A 18 -3.26 0.75 7.45
CA LYS A 18 -4.26 0.20 8.35
C LYS A 18 -5.02 1.30 9.08
N GLN A 19 -4.37 2.41 9.36
CA GLN A 19 -5.05 3.54 9.95
C GLN A 19 -5.99 4.22 8.97
N LYS A 20 -5.56 4.31 7.73
CA LYS A 20 -6.40 4.95 6.71
C LYS A 20 -7.59 4.09 6.34
N TRP A 21 -7.38 2.81 6.18
CA TRP A 21 -8.44 1.87 5.83
C TRP A 21 -8.49 0.77 6.88
N ALA A 22 -9.38 0.95 7.84
CA ALA A 22 -9.45 0.05 9.00
C ALA A 22 -9.78 -1.40 8.63
N THR A 23 -10.34 -1.61 7.45
CA THR A 23 -10.66 -2.97 7.00
C THR A 23 -9.43 -3.78 6.62
N LEU A 24 -8.29 -3.13 6.42
CA LEU A 24 -7.07 -3.84 6.03
C LEU A 24 -6.48 -4.59 7.21
N THR A 25 -6.00 -5.78 6.93
CA THR A 25 -5.32 -6.62 7.92
C THR A 25 -3.87 -6.81 7.50
N ASP A 26 -3.08 -7.39 8.41
CA ASP A 26 -1.69 -7.70 8.08
C ASP A 26 -1.59 -8.64 6.89
N ASP A 27 -2.52 -9.60 6.80
CA ASP A 27 -2.51 -10.53 5.66
C ASP A 27 -2.75 -9.81 4.35
N ASP A 28 -3.63 -8.83 4.36
CA ASP A 28 -3.90 -8.05 3.16
C ASP A 28 -2.69 -7.24 2.72
N LEU A 29 -1.83 -6.90 3.65
CA LEU A 29 -0.71 -6.01 3.40
C LEU A 29 0.63 -6.72 3.35
N GLN A 30 0.62 -8.03 3.18
CA GLN A 30 1.86 -8.76 2.94
C GLN A 30 2.42 -8.37 1.59
N TYR A 31 3.68 -8.01 1.59
CA TYR A 31 4.33 -7.59 0.37
C TYR A 31 5.58 -8.42 0.13
N SER A 32 5.73 -8.90 -1.09
CA SER A 32 6.95 -9.53 -1.55
C SER A 32 7.48 -8.76 -2.73
N GLU A 33 8.78 -8.66 -2.81
CA GLU A 33 9.41 -7.93 -3.91
C GLU A 33 8.95 -8.50 -5.25
N GLY A 34 8.58 -7.60 -6.15
CA GLY A 34 8.09 -8.00 -7.46
C GLY A 34 6.62 -8.36 -7.50
N LYS A 35 5.91 -8.30 -6.38
CA LYS A 35 4.51 -8.68 -6.32
C LYS A 35 3.61 -7.54 -5.92
N SER A 36 3.95 -6.34 -6.34
CA SER A 36 3.15 -5.18 -5.99
C SER A 36 1.75 -5.23 -6.59
N ASP A 37 1.59 -5.86 -7.76
CA ASP A 37 0.26 -5.97 -8.35
C ASP A 37 -0.68 -6.80 -7.48
N GLU A 38 -0.17 -7.86 -6.87
CA GLU A 38 -0.98 -8.65 -5.96
C GLU A 38 -1.37 -7.85 -4.73
N LEU A 39 -0.44 -7.08 -4.21
CA LEU A 39 -0.70 -6.24 -3.06
C LEU A 39 -1.82 -5.25 -3.37
N PHE A 40 -1.70 -4.54 -4.49
CA PHE A 40 -2.72 -3.57 -4.86
C PHE A 40 -4.07 -4.24 -5.09
N GLY A 41 -4.07 -5.41 -5.68
CA GLY A 41 -5.31 -6.13 -5.89
C GLY A 41 -6.02 -6.48 -4.60
N ARG A 42 -5.25 -6.92 -3.60
CA ARG A 42 -5.84 -7.23 -2.31
C ARG A 42 -6.40 -5.98 -1.64
N ILE A 43 -5.67 -4.88 -1.71
CA ILE A 43 -6.14 -3.63 -1.11
C ILE A 43 -7.41 -3.14 -1.81
N GLN A 44 -7.44 -3.21 -3.13
CA GLN A 44 -8.64 -2.82 -3.88
C GLN A 44 -9.85 -3.64 -3.45
N LYS A 45 -9.65 -4.93 -3.30
CA LYS A 45 -10.74 -5.82 -2.93
C LYS A 45 -11.29 -5.48 -1.55
N ARG A 46 -10.41 -5.12 -0.64
CA ARG A 46 -10.83 -4.83 0.74
C ARG A 46 -11.43 -3.44 0.89
N THR A 47 -10.90 -2.46 0.18
CA THR A 47 -11.29 -1.07 0.38
C THR A 47 -12.30 -0.58 -0.64
N GLY A 48 -12.37 -1.21 -1.79
CA GLY A 48 -13.20 -0.71 -2.88
C GLY A 48 -12.59 0.48 -3.60
N GLU A 49 -11.36 0.83 -3.27
CA GLU A 49 -10.70 1.97 -3.91
C GLU A 49 -10.09 1.56 -5.24
N THR A 50 -9.83 2.56 -6.08
CA THR A 50 -9.14 2.30 -7.33
C THR A 50 -7.65 2.12 -7.07
N ARG A 51 -6.97 1.46 -8.00
CA ARG A 51 -5.52 1.32 -7.90
C ARG A 51 -4.84 2.68 -7.85
N GLU A 52 -5.32 3.62 -8.65
CA GLU A 52 -4.74 4.96 -8.68
C GLU A 52 -4.84 5.65 -7.32
N ALA A 53 -5.98 5.50 -6.67
CA ALA A 53 -6.16 6.09 -5.35
C ALA A 53 -5.21 5.48 -4.34
N ILE A 54 -5.03 4.16 -4.41
CA ILE A 54 -4.14 3.45 -3.49
C ILE A 54 -2.70 3.87 -3.73
N GLU A 55 -2.29 3.93 -4.99
CA GLU A 55 -0.92 4.34 -5.31
C GLU A 55 -0.66 5.75 -4.82
N LYS A 56 -1.62 6.64 -4.98
CA LYS A 56 -1.46 8.01 -4.53
C LYS A 56 -1.24 8.08 -3.03
N VAL A 57 -2.01 7.32 -2.28
CA VAL A 57 -1.88 7.31 -0.82
C VAL A 57 -0.52 6.78 -0.40
N ILE A 58 -0.06 5.72 -1.03
CA ILE A 58 1.23 5.13 -0.68
C ILE A 58 2.35 6.11 -1.01
N LYS A 59 2.27 6.78 -2.15
CA LYS A 59 3.28 7.78 -2.51
C LYS A 59 3.31 8.92 -1.52
N GLU A 60 2.15 9.36 -1.05
CA GLU A 60 2.09 10.42 -0.06
C GLU A 60 2.77 10.01 1.24
N PHE A 61 2.60 8.76 1.63
CA PHE A 61 3.26 8.28 2.83
C PHE A 61 4.78 8.31 2.68
N PHE A 62 5.29 7.91 1.53
CA PHE A 62 6.74 7.94 1.30
C PHE A 62 7.28 9.35 1.29
N VAL A 63 6.56 10.27 0.66
CA VAL A 63 6.98 11.66 0.61
C VAL A 63 6.99 12.25 2.02
N ALA A 64 5.97 11.96 2.80
CA ALA A 64 5.88 12.48 4.15
C ALA A 64 6.96 11.91 5.07
N SER A 65 7.52 10.78 4.72
CA SER A 65 8.54 10.13 5.54
C SER A 65 9.93 10.71 5.35
N ARG A 66 10.13 11.59 4.43
CA ARG A 66 11.43 12.19 4.16
C ARG A 66 11.81 13.22 5.18
#